data_7d23224f7239d7c7afba6ada03328eef
#
_entry.id   7d23224f7239d7c7afba6ada03328eef
#
_cell.length_a   1.000
_cell.length_b   1.000
_cell.length_c   1.000
_cell.angle_alpha   90.00
_cell.angle_beta   90.00
_cell.angle_gamma   90.00
#
_symmetry.space_group_name_H-M   'P 1'
#
loop_
_entity.id
_entity.type
_entity.pdbx_description
1 polymer ?
#
loop_
_entity_poly.entity_id
_entity_poly.type
_entity_poly.pdbx_seq_one_letter_code
_entity_poly.pdbx_strand_id
1 'polypeptide(L)'
;MAKKTEKELEIQRLDKKTPLQMFRDYVMITVASFVYAVSVSMFLDPNSLAPGGITGIAIILNRLFGIETGTWMLLINIPILLIGIWKFGLRFILSTIYCTAMTSLFTNLLTPVGAVTTDPLLASLAGSALMAVSMGWVFKAGSTTGGTDIIIKLLRLKFPYLKTGALFFLTDVVIVIASAFVFRNVDKALYAGIVVIITSVVLDVVLYGRDEAKLIYIISDHAEKIAGRLLEELDIGVTYVQGSGAYSGKEKSVIMCTMKKNISPKAEEIVKEEDPLAFMIVTSAMEIFGEGYKSYFSEKL
;
A
#
# COMPACT_ATOMS: atom_id res chain seq x y z
N MET A 1 -22.63 18.28 25.69
CA MET A 1 -23.16 17.53 24.54
C MET A 1 -23.07 18.30 23.23
N ALA A 2 -23.50 19.57 23.13
CA ALA A 2 -23.47 20.38 21.88
C ALA A 2 -22.09 20.54 21.20
N LYS A 3 -21.01 20.72 21.97
CA LYS A 3 -19.64 20.85 21.41
C LYS A 3 -19.11 19.58 20.71
N LYS A 4 -19.60 18.41 21.12
CA LYS A 4 -19.21 17.14 20.50
C LYS A 4 -19.87 16.98 19.12
N THR A 5 -21.12 17.40 18.99
CA THR A 5 -21.93 17.36 17.77
C THR A 5 -21.40 18.34 16.70
N GLU A 6 -20.91 19.51 17.12
CA GLU A 6 -20.36 20.52 16.19
C GLU A 6 -19.01 20.05 15.59
N LYS A 7 -18.17 19.45 16.41
CA LYS A 7 -16.90 18.85 15.99
C LYS A 7 -17.09 17.62 15.08
N GLU A 8 -18.12 16.82 15.35
CA GLU A 8 -18.51 15.68 14.48
C GLU A 8 -19.06 16.16 13.13
N LEU A 9 -19.81 17.27 13.11
CA LEU A 9 -20.32 17.88 11.87
C LEU A 9 -19.20 18.55 11.06
N GLU A 10 -18.21 19.14 11.72
CA GLU A 10 -17.04 19.73 11.08
C GLU A 10 -16.14 18.64 10.46
N ILE A 11 -15.93 17.54 11.17
CA ILE A 11 -15.23 16.34 10.66
C ILE A 11 -15.98 15.75 9.47
N GLN A 12 -17.31 15.63 9.52
CA GLN A 12 -18.13 15.15 8.40
C GLN A 12 -18.13 16.11 7.19
N ARG A 13 -17.90 17.41 7.40
CA ARG A 13 -17.75 18.38 6.29
C ARG A 13 -16.36 18.29 5.63
N LEU A 14 -15.33 18.03 6.41
CA LEU A 14 -13.96 17.82 5.92
C LEU A 14 -13.82 16.51 5.11
N ASP A 15 -14.71 15.54 5.37
CA ASP A 15 -14.72 14.22 4.72
C ASP A 15 -15.46 14.20 3.35
N LYS A 16 -16.14 15.29 2.98
CA LYS A 16 -16.82 15.38 1.67
C LYS A 16 -15.82 15.75 0.56
N LYS A 17 -15.38 14.74 -0.21
CA LYS A 17 -14.60 14.98 -1.42
C LYS A 17 -15.28 15.99 -2.33
N THR A 18 -14.53 16.98 -2.80
CA THR A 18 -15.02 17.96 -3.78
C THR A 18 -15.27 17.28 -5.14
N PRO A 19 -16.14 17.84 -6.01
CA PRO A 19 -16.35 17.29 -7.35
C PRO A 19 -15.06 17.12 -8.15
N LEU A 20 -14.10 18.05 -8.00
CA LEU A 20 -12.80 17.98 -8.65
C LEU A 20 -11.95 16.80 -8.13
N GLN A 21 -11.99 16.56 -6.83
CA GLN A 21 -11.31 15.39 -6.23
C GLN A 21 -11.93 14.08 -6.73
N MET A 22 -13.26 14.03 -6.81
CA MET A 22 -13.96 12.87 -7.37
C MET A 22 -13.58 12.62 -8.82
N PHE A 23 -13.55 13.65 -9.65
CA PHE A 23 -13.12 13.54 -11.04
C PHE A 23 -11.69 13.01 -11.15
N ARG A 24 -10.76 13.56 -10.37
CA ARG A 24 -9.38 13.08 -10.31
C ARG A 24 -9.29 11.61 -9.89
N ASP A 25 -10.09 11.19 -8.90
CA ASP A 25 -10.10 9.80 -8.44
C ASP A 25 -10.58 8.86 -9.56
N TYR A 26 -11.64 9.21 -10.30
CA TYR A 26 -12.13 8.40 -11.42
C TYR A 26 -11.13 8.35 -12.60
N VAL A 27 -10.44 9.45 -12.90
CA VAL A 27 -9.34 9.44 -13.88
C VAL A 27 -8.22 8.52 -13.42
N MET A 28 -7.83 8.60 -12.15
CA MET A 28 -6.80 7.73 -11.58
C MET A 28 -7.21 6.25 -11.62
N ILE A 29 -8.47 5.92 -11.30
CA ILE A 29 -9.01 4.57 -11.41
C ILE A 29 -8.95 4.08 -12.86
N THR A 30 -9.32 4.93 -13.84
CA THR A 30 -9.30 4.54 -15.27
C THR A 30 -7.89 4.22 -15.74
N VAL A 31 -6.92 5.09 -15.43
CA VAL A 31 -5.50 4.86 -15.77
C VAL A 31 -4.97 3.61 -15.08
N ALA A 32 -5.26 3.45 -13.80
CA ALA A 32 -4.88 2.27 -13.04
C ALA A 32 -5.48 1.00 -13.63
N SER A 33 -6.78 1.00 -13.98
CA SER A 33 -7.45 -0.14 -14.60
C SER A 33 -6.81 -0.52 -15.95
N PHE A 34 -6.36 0.47 -16.73
CA PHE A 34 -5.63 0.22 -17.97
C PHE A 34 -4.26 -0.44 -17.68
N VAL A 35 -3.47 0.10 -16.73
CA VAL A 35 -2.17 -0.49 -16.34
C VAL A 35 -2.35 -1.90 -15.78
N TYR A 36 -3.41 -2.13 -15.01
CA TYR A 36 -3.77 -3.47 -14.53
C TYR A 36 -4.04 -4.43 -15.69
N ALA A 37 -4.84 -4.00 -16.66
CA ALA A 37 -5.17 -4.79 -17.83
C ALA A 37 -3.94 -5.11 -18.67
N VAL A 38 -3.01 -4.18 -18.86
CA VAL A 38 -1.70 -4.43 -19.50
C VAL A 38 -0.95 -5.53 -18.75
N SER A 39 -0.87 -5.45 -17.43
CA SER A 39 -0.23 -6.49 -16.61
C SER A 39 -0.85 -7.87 -16.87
N VAL A 40 -2.18 -7.96 -16.79
CA VAL A 40 -2.89 -9.24 -16.93
C VAL A 40 -2.80 -9.75 -18.36
N SER A 41 -3.23 -8.97 -19.36
CA SER A 41 -3.40 -9.46 -20.73
C SER A 41 -2.10 -9.64 -21.50
N MET A 42 -1.05 -8.88 -21.16
CA MET A 42 0.18 -8.87 -21.94
C MET A 42 1.36 -9.59 -21.25
N PHE A 43 1.26 -9.83 -19.94
CA PHE A 43 2.32 -10.51 -19.17
C PHE A 43 1.82 -11.79 -18.48
N LEU A 44 0.77 -11.72 -17.66
CA LEU A 44 0.41 -12.82 -16.75
C LEU A 44 -0.41 -13.91 -17.47
N ASP A 45 -1.51 -13.55 -18.09
CA ASP A 45 -2.43 -14.51 -18.75
C ASP A 45 -1.75 -15.29 -19.90
N PRO A 46 -1.04 -14.67 -20.86
CA PRO A 46 -0.37 -15.39 -21.94
C PRO A 46 0.65 -16.42 -21.42
N ASN A 47 1.32 -16.12 -20.29
CA ASN A 47 2.29 -17.01 -19.66
C ASN A 47 1.66 -18.02 -18.70
N SER A 48 0.31 -18.03 -18.55
CA SER A 48 -0.43 -18.89 -17.63
C SER A 48 0.01 -18.70 -16.15
N LEU A 49 0.29 -17.45 -15.77
CA LEU A 49 0.68 -17.08 -14.42
C LEU A 49 -0.56 -16.59 -13.67
N ALA A 50 -1.01 -17.35 -12.67
CA ALA A 50 -2.14 -16.97 -11.83
C ALA A 50 -1.67 -16.19 -10.61
N PRO A 51 -1.85 -14.84 -10.58
CA PRO A 51 -1.26 -13.98 -9.53
C PRO A 51 -1.95 -14.11 -8.16
N GLY A 52 -2.95 -14.96 -8.04
CA GLY A 52 -3.82 -15.01 -6.87
C GLY A 52 -5.13 -14.24 -7.09
N GLY A 53 -5.94 -14.13 -6.05
CA GLY A 53 -7.20 -13.40 -6.08
C GLY A 53 -8.16 -13.87 -7.17
N ILE A 54 -9.15 -13.03 -7.47
CA ILE A 54 -10.11 -13.32 -8.55
C ILE A 54 -9.43 -13.35 -9.92
N THR A 55 -8.41 -12.53 -10.14
CA THR A 55 -7.66 -12.55 -11.40
C THR A 55 -6.97 -13.88 -11.63
N GLY A 56 -6.37 -14.47 -10.60
CA GLY A 56 -5.80 -15.81 -10.67
C GLY A 56 -6.85 -16.87 -10.99
N ILE A 57 -8.01 -16.81 -10.33
CA ILE A 57 -9.15 -17.68 -10.63
C ILE A 57 -9.63 -17.48 -12.07
N ALA A 58 -9.74 -16.25 -12.54
CA ALA A 58 -10.18 -15.91 -13.89
C ALA A 58 -9.23 -16.47 -14.96
N ILE A 59 -7.90 -16.37 -14.77
CA ILE A 59 -6.89 -16.96 -15.65
C ILE A 59 -7.00 -18.49 -15.69
N ILE A 60 -7.22 -19.11 -14.52
CA ILE A 60 -7.44 -20.56 -14.42
C ILE A 60 -8.70 -20.96 -15.22
N LEU A 61 -9.81 -20.25 -15.05
CA LEU A 61 -11.07 -20.51 -15.74
C LEU A 61 -10.98 -20.24 -17.23
N ASN A 62 -10.23 -19.21 -17.66
CA ASN A 62 -9.94 -18.99 -19.07
C ASN A 62 -9.30 -20.24 -19.70
N ARG A 63 -8.30 -20.81 -19.05
CA ARG A 63 -7.62 -22.03 -19.54
C ARG A 63 -8.52 -23.27 -19.59
N LEU A 64 -9.48 -23.36 -18.67
CA LEU A 64 -10.40 -24.51 -18.61
C LEU A 64 -11.57 -24.40 -19.60
N PHE A 65 -12.11 -23.19 -19.78
CA PHE A 65 -13.36 -22.96 -20.51
C PHE A 65 -13.21 -22.13 -21.80
N GLY A 66 -12.05 -21.50 -22.02
CA GLY A 66 -11.78 -20.70 -23.22
C GLY A 66 -12.51 -19.34 -23.28
N ILE A 67 -13.13 -18.90 -22.16
CA ILE A 67 -13.76 -17.58 -22.07
C ILE A 67 -12.71 -16.58 -21.57
N GLU A 68 -12.72 -15.38 -22.15
CA GLU A 68 -11.75 -14.32 -21.85
C GLU A 68 -11.65 -13.99 -20.35
N THR A 69 -10.42 -13.79 -19.88
CA THR A 69 -10.09 -13.53 -18.47
C THR A 69 -10.85 -12.35 -17.89
N GLY A 70 -10.97 -11.23 -18.63
CA GLY A 70 -11.75 -10.07 -18.18
C GLY A 70 -13.23 -10.38 -17.97
N THR A 71 -13.82 -11.25 -18.80
CA THR A 71 -15.21 -11.69 -18.65
C THR A 71 -15.39 -12.48 -17.35
N TRP A 72 -14.48 -13.41 -17.06
CA TRP A 72 -14.49 -14.12 -15.78
C TRP A 72 -14.32 -13.21 -14.58
N MET A 73 -13.41 -12.23 -14.69
CA MET A 73 -13.21 -11.23 -13.63
C MET A 73 -14.52 -10.50 -13.32
N LEU A 74 -15.26 -10.08 -14.36
CA LEU A 74 -16.54 -9.39 -14.17
C LEU A 74 -17.58 -10.30 -13.53
N LEU A 75 -17.77 -11.53 -14.06
CA LEU A 75 -18.78 -12.47 -13.59
C LEU A 75 -18.59 -12.88 -12.13
N ILE A 76 -17.34 -13.19 -11.73
CA ILE A 76 -17.03 -13.58 -10.35
C ILE A 76 -17.20 -12.39 -9.39
N ASN A 77 -16.97 -11.18 -9.85
CA ASN A 77 -17.12 -9.99 -9.01
C ASN A 77 -18.59 -9.65 -8.71
N ILE A 78 -19.56 -10.00 -9.56
CA ILE A 78 -20.98 -9.69 -9.33
C ILE A 78 -21.46 -10.12 -7.94
N PRO A 79 -21.37 -11.39 -7.53
CA PRO A 79 -21.83 -11.82 -6.21
C PRO A 79 -21.07 -11.16 -5.06
N ILE A 80 -19.78 -10.89 -5.23
CA ILE A 80 -18.94 -10.27 -4.19
C ILE A 80 -19.30 -8.80 -4.01
N LEU A 81 -19.57 -8.08 -5.10
CA LEU A 81 -20.03 -6.71 -5.06
C LEU A 81 -21.40 -6.61 -4.38
N LEU A 82 -22.31 -7.55 -4.63
CA LEU A 82 -23.61 -7.61 -3.95
C LEU A 82 -23.45 -7.73 -2.43
N ILE A 83 -22.52 -8.60 -1.96
CA ILE A 83 -22.19 -8.70 -0.53
C ILE A 83 -21.54 -7.42 -0.01
N GLY A 84 -20.66 -6.80 -0.81
CA GLY A 84 -19.96 -5.57 -0.47
C GLY A 84 -20.89 -4.36 -0.27
N ILE A 85 -22.00 -4.25 -1.01
CA ILE A 85 -23.02 -3.20 -0.86
C ILE A 85 -23.51 -3.11 0.58
N TRP A 86 -23.73 -4.25 1.22
CA TRP A 86 -24.30 -4.32 2.57
C TRP A 86 -23.36 -3.74 3.65
N LYS A 87 -22.02 -3.75 3.42
CA LYS A 87 -21.02 -3.41 4.45
C LYS A 87 -20.35 -2.04 4.25
N PHE A 88 -20.10 -1.61 3.01
CA PHE A 88 -19.19 -0.49 2.73
C PHE A 88 -19.86 0.78 2.19
N GLY A 89 -21.17 0.75 1.97
CA GLY A 89 -21.92 1.91 1.47
C GLY A 89 -21.82 2.10 -0.05
N LEU A 90 -22.81 2.83 -0.59
CA LEU A 90 -23.02 2.97 -2.04
C LEU A 90 -21.84 3.63 -2.77
N ARG A 91 -21.20 4.64 -2.19
CA ARG A 91 -20.12 5.39 -2.87
C ARG A 91 -18.90 4.52 -3.17
N PHE A 92 -18.48 3.73 -2.18
CA PHE A 92 -17.37 2.79 -2.32
C PHE A 92 -17.69 1.72 -3.37
N ILE A 93 -18.90 1.19 -3.33
CA ILE A 93 -19.33 0.14 -4.28
C ILE A 93 -19.44 0.67 -5.71
N LEU A 94 -19.94 1.89 -5.91
CA LEU A 94 -20.02 2.49 -7.26
C LEU A 94 -18.63 2.68 -7.87
N SER A 95 -17.64 3.16 -7.10
CA SER A 95 -16.27 3.27 -7.59
C SER A 95 -15.64 1.91 -7.87
N THR A 96 -15.95 0.91 -7.06
CA THR A 96 -15.47 -0.47 -7.25
C THR A 96 -16.12 -1.13 -8.47
N ILE A 97 -17.43 -0.97 -8.68
CA ILE A 97 -18.12 -1.44 -9.90
C ILE A 97 -17.47 -0.80 -11.14
N TYR A 98 -17.23 0.52 -11.10
CA TYR A 98 -16.60 1.22 -12.20
C TYR A 98 -15.17 0.67 -12.46
N CYS A 99 -14.36 0.51 -11.41
CA CYS A 99 -13.01 -0.04 -11.52
C CYS A 99 -13.04 -1.46 -12.12
N THR A 100 -13.87 -2.34 -11.58
CA THR A 100 -14.00 -3.72 -12.05
C THR A 100 -14.45 -3.78 -13.52
N ALA A 101 -15.44 -2.95 -13.91
CA ALA A 101 -15.91 -2.87 -15.29
C ALA A 101 -14.82 -2.39 -16.25
N MET A 102 -14.08 -1.31 -15.88
CA MET A 102 -12.97 -0.79 -16.68
C MET A 102 -11.83 -1.80 -16.81
N THR A 103 -11.44 -2.42 -15.68
CA THR A 103 -10.39 -3.43 -15.68
C THR A 103 -10.75 -4.62 -16.55
N SER A 104 -11.97 -5.14 -16.44
CA SER A 104 -12.46 -6.26 -17.27
C SER A 104 -12.53 -5.89 -18.76
N LEU A 105 -13.04 -4.69 -19.07
CA LEU A 105 -13.14 -4.19 -20.44
C LEU A 105 -11.75 -4.07 -21.09
N PHE A 106 -10.82 -3.40 -20.40
CA PHE A 106 -9.46 -3.23 -20.93
C PHE A 106 -8.71 -4.55 -21.04
N THR A 107 -8.90 -5.48 -20.10
CA THR A 107 -8.29 -6.82 -20.14
C THR A 107 -8.72 -7.56 -21.40
N ASN A 108 -10.01 -7.61 -21.71
CA ASN A 108 -10.51 -8.24 -22.93
C ASN A 108 -10.07 -7.49 -24.19
N LEU A 109 -10.07 -6.15 -24.17
CA LEU A 109 -9.65 -5.33 -25.31
C LEU A 109 -8.16 -5.54 -25.65
N LEU A 110 -7.32 -5.78 -24.65
CA LEU A 110 -5.88 -6.00 -24.83
C LEU A 110 -5.51 -7.47 -25.12
N THR A 111 -6.40 -8.42 -24.87
CA THR A 111 -6.14 -9.85 -25.12
C THR A 111 -5.65 -10.14 -26.55
N PRO A 112 -6.22 -9.54 -27.64
CA PRO A 112 -5.75 -9.78 -29.00
C PRO A 112 -4.34 -9.24 -29.29
N VAL A 113 -3.82 -8.31 -28.49
CA VAL A 113 -2.46 -7.75 -28.65
C VAL A 113 -1.39 -8.82 -28.41
N GLY A 114 -1.69 -9.79 -27.53
CA GLY A 114 -0.80 -10.89 -27.20
C GLY A 114 0.28 -10.55 -26.18
N ALA A 115 1.20 -11.48 -25.98
CA ALA A 115 2.26 -11.37 -24.99
C ALA A 115 3.35 -10.39 -25.38
N VAL A 116 3.78 -9.52 -24.48
CA VAL A 116 5.00 -8.70 -24.63
C VAL A 116 6.26 -9.55 -24.51
N THR A 117 6.20 -10.56 -23.66
CA THR A 117 7.27 -11.54 -23.47
C THR A 117 6.70 -12.92 -23.21
N THR A 118 7.39 -13.93 -23.73
CA THR A 118 7.08 -15.34 -23.49
C THR A 118 8.00 -15.96 -22.43
N ASP A 119 8.91 -15.17 -21.87
CA ASP A 119 9.73 -15.59 -20.74
C ASP A 119 8.93 -15.46 -19.45
N PRO A 120 8.65 -16.58 -18.75
CA PRO A 120 7.81 -16.56 -17.56
C PRO A 120 8.42 -15.75 -16.41
N LEU A 121 9.75 -15.67 -16.30
CA LEU A 121 10.41 -14.90 -15.27
C LEU A 121 10.26 -13.41 -15.51
N LEU A 122 10.55 -12.93 -16.73
CA LEU A 122 10.35 -11.52 -17.09
C LEU A 122 8.87 -11.12 -16.98
N ALA A 123 7.97 -11.99 -17.41
CA ALA A 123 6.53 -11.78 -17.27
C ALA A 123 6.11 -11.68 -15.80
N SER A 124 6.66 -12.54 -14.92
CA SER A 124 6.41 -12.49 -13.48
C SER A 124 6.89 -11.18 -12.86
N LEU A 125 8.11 -10.74 -13.17
CA LEU A 125 8.70 -9.52 -12.62
C LEU A 125 7.95 -8.26 -13.08
N ALA A 126 7.80 -8.09 -14.39
CA ALA A 126 7.18 -6.90 -14.97
C ALA A 126 5.66 -6.88 -14.70
N GLY A 127 4.98 -8.01 -14.92
CA GLY A 127 3.54 -8.12 -14.70
C GLY A 127 3.16 -7.84 -13.25
N SER A 128 3.83 -8.47 -12.29
CA SER A 128 3.53 -8.25 -10.86
C SER A 128 3.78 -6.80 -10.41
N ALA A 129 4.86 -6.18 -10.88
CA ALA A 129 5.15 -4.79 -10.54
C ALA A 129 4.07 -3.84 -11.08
N LEU A 130 3.66 -3.99 -12.36
CA LEU A 130 2.58 -3.21 -12.95
C LEU A 130 1.24 -3.44 -12.23
N MET A 131 0.92 -4.70 -11.92
CA MET A 131 -0.27 -5.05 -11.16
C MET A 131 -0.30 -4.35 -9.80
N ALA A 132 0.77 -4.45 -9.02
CA ALA A 132 0.85 -3.86 -7.70
C ALA A 132 0.76 -2.34 -7.71
N VAL A 133 1.41 -1.66 -8.66
CA VAL A 133 1.32 -0.21 -8.83
C VAL A 133 -0.11 0.20 -9.14
N SER A 134 -0.76 -0.50 -10.08
CA SER A 134 -2.15 -0.21 -10.45
C SER A 134 -3.11 -0.42 -9.28
N MET A 135 -3.00 -1.54 -8.55
CA MET A 135 -3.80 -1.80 -7.34
C MET A 135 -3.60 -0.71 -6.28
N GLY A 136 -2.36 -0.32 -6.04
CA GLY A 136 -2.05 0.75 -5.10
C GLY A 136 -2.68 2.10 -5.48
N TRP A 137 -2.73 2.45 -6.77
CA TRP A 137 -3.42 3.65 -7.24
C TRP A 137 -4.93 3.55 -7.08
N VAL A 138 -5.53 2.40 -7.38
CA VAL A 138 -6.96 2.16 -7.16
C VAL A 138 -7.31 2.32 -5.68
N PHE A 139 -6.51 1.75 -4.77
CA PHE A 139 -6.74 1.87 -3.33
C PHE A 139 -6.57 3.30 -2.82
N LYS A 140 -5.57 4.05 -3.33
CA LYS A 140 -5.39 5.49 -3.00
C LYS A 140 -6.54 6.36 -3.50
N ALA A 141 -7.23 5.97 -4.58
CA ALA A 141 -8.44 6.64 -5.04
C ALA A 141 -9.67 6.32 -4.16
N GLY A 142 -9.55 5.42 -3.19
CA GLY A 142 -10.64 4.98 -2.32
C GLY A 142 -11.57 3.96 -2.98
N SER A 143 -11.03 3.18 -3.92
CA SER A 143 -11.73 2.09 -4.63
C SER A 143 -11.02 0.76 -4.41
N THR A 144 -11.52 -0.30 -5.03
CA THR A 144 -10.85 -1.61 -5.13
C THR A 144 -11.03 -2.20 -6.52
N THR A 145 -10.20 -3.19 -6.87
CA THR A 145 -10.37 -3.96 -8.10
C THR A 145 -11.54 -4.97 -7.99
N GLY A 146 -12.20 -5.00 -6.84
CA GLY A 146 -13.25 -5.98 -6.53
C GLY A 146 -12.67 -7.23 -5.87
N GLY A 147 -13.47 -8.29 -5.81
CA GLY A 147 -13.02 -9.61 -5.46
C GLY A 147 -12.42 -9.77 -4.07
N THR A 148 -11.28 -10.44 -4.02
CA THR A 148 -10.54 -10.68 -2.78
C THR A 148 -10.15 -9.39 -2.07
N ASP A 149 -10.00 -8.29 -2.78
CA ASP A 149 -9.70 -6.96 -2.20
C ASP A 149 -10.77 -6.56 -1.18
N ILE A 150 -12.04 -6.84 -1.46
CA ILE A 150 -13.14 -6.57 -0.53
C ILE A 150 -13.00 -7.43 0.73
N ILE A 151 -12.61 -8.69 0.56
CA ILE A 151 -12.36 -9.61 1.67
C ILE A 151 -11.18 -9.11 2.51
N ILE A 152 -10.10 -8.68 1.86
CA ILE A 152 -8.91 -8.12 2.53
C ILE A 152 -9.25 -6.84 3.28
N LYS A 153 -10.08 -5.97 2.70
CA LYS A 153 -10.57 -4.77 3.39
C LYS A 153 -11.38 -5.13 4.64
N LEU A 154 -12.20 -6.18 4.58
CA LEU A 154 -12.92 -6.71 5.76
C LEU A 154 -11.96 -7.28 6.81
N LEU A 155 -10.94 -8.03 6.38
CA LEU A 155 -9.92 -8.58 7.28
C LEU A 155 -9.12 -7.48 7.97
N ARG A 156 -8.80 -6.38 7.27
CA ARG A 156 -8.12 -5.23 7.88
C ARG A 156 -8.93 -4.52 8.95
N LEU A 157 -10.26 -4.50 8.84
CA LEU A 157 -11.10 -3.98 9.93
C LEU A 157 -10.96 -4.81 11.21
N LYS A 158 -10.67 -6.12 11.07
CA LYS A 158 -10.47 -7.02 12.21
C LYS A 158 -9.01 -7.10 12.65
N PHE A 159 -8.07 -6.97 11.72
CA PHE A 159 -6.62 -7.09 11.94
C PHE A 159 -5.86 -5.87 11.41
N PRO A 160 -6.04 -4.68 12.03
CA PRO A 160 -5.48 -3.42 11.52
C PRO A 160 -3.95 -3.35 11.57
N TYR A 161 -3.29 -4.22 12.34
CA TYR A 161 -1.84 -4.31 12.46
C TYR A 161 -1.17 -5.03 11.30
N LEU A 162 -1.92 -5.77 10.49
CA LEU A 162 -1.35 -6.44 9.31
C LEU A 162 -1.34 -5.49 8.11
N LYS A 163 -0.20 -5.45 7.40
CA LYS A 163 -0.10 -4.71 6.14
C LYS A 163 -0.98 -5.35 5.06
N THR A 164 -1.45 -4.54 4.14
CA THR A 164 -2.33 -4.99 3.05
C THR A 164 -1.66 -6.07 2.20
N GLY A 165 -0.39 -5.89 1.82
CA GLY A 165 0.34 -6.90 1.04
C GLY A 165 0.48 -8.23 1.75
N ALA A 166 0.68 -8.24 3.08
CA ALA A 166 0.73 -9.48 3.85
C ALA A 166 -0.59 -10.25 3.81
N LEU A 167 -1.73 -9.55 3.86
CA LEU A 167 -3.05 -10.17 3.73
C LEU A 167 -3.28 -10.73 2.32
N PHE A 168 -2.86 -10.00 1.27
CA PHE A 168 -2.88 -10.51 -0.10
C PHE A 168 -2.03 -11.78 -0.22
N PHE A 169 -0.79 -11.73 0.27
CA PHE A 169 0.09 -12.90 0.24
C PHE A 169 -0.57 -14.14 0.85
N LEU A 170 -1.18 -14.01 2.02
CA LEU A 170 -1.83 -15.13 2.71
C LEU A 170 -3.02 -15.70 1.93
N THR A 171 -3.83 -14.84 1.30
CA THR A 171 -5.00 -15.30 0.51
C THR A 171 -4.58 -15.89 -0.83
N ASP A 172 -3.55 -15.33 -1.46
CA ASP A 172 -3.16 -15.69 -2.81
C ASP A 172 -2.36 -16.99 -2.88
N VAL A 173 -1.62 -17.32 -1.82
CA VAL A 173 -0.90 -18.61 -1.70
C VAL A 173 -1.85 -19.79 -1.93
N VAL A 174 -3.08 -19.71 -1.43
CA VAL A 174 -4.08 -20.77 -1.62
C VAL A 174 -4.40 -20.95 -3.12
N ILE A 175 -4.52 -19.84 -3.86
CA ILE A 175 -4.84 -19.85 -5.30
C ILE A 175 -3.64 -20.34 -6.11
N VAL A 176 -2.43 -19.96 -5.73
CA VAL A 176 -1.19 -20.44 -6.35
C VAL A 176 -1.08 -21.96 -6.21
N ILE A 177 -1.35 -22.52 -5.02
CA ILE A 177 -1.36 -23.95 -4.81
C ILE A 177 -2.41 -24.62 -5.70
N ALA A 178 -3.63 -24.06 -5.77
CA ALA A 178 -4.68 -24.59 -6.65
C ALA A 178 -4.27 -24.55 -8.13
N SER A 179 -3.57 -23.48 -8.57
CA SER A 179 -3.09 -23.36 -9.96
C SER A 179 -2.09 -24.45 -10.34
N ALA A 180 -1.25 -24.90 -9.40
CA ALA A 180 -0.31 -26.00 -9.62
C ALA A 180 -1.03 -27.30 -10.05
N PHE A 181 -2.16 -27.59 -9.41
CA PHE A 181 -2.96 -28.76 -9.74
C PHE A 181 -3.65 -28.63 -11.09
N VAL A 182 -4.20 -27.45 -11.40
CA VAL A 182 -4.94 -27.20 -12.65
C VAL A 182 -4.00 -27.18 -13.86
N PHE A 183 -2.89 -26.46 -13.79
CA PHE A 183 -1.95 -26.38 -14.90
C PHE A 183 -1.03 -27.61 -15.00
N ARG A 184 -1.04 -28.49 -14.01
CA ARG A 184 -0.17 -29.68 -13.92
C ARG A 184 1.31 -29.35 -14.20
N ASN A 185 1.75 -28.18 -13.77
CA ASN A 185 3.08 -27.67 -14.01
C ASN A 185 3.56 -26.92 -12.77
N VAL A 186 4.54 -27.48 -12.09
CA VAL A 186 5.10 -26.92 -10.86
C VAL A 186 5.85 -25.61 -11.13
N ASP A 187 6.55 -25.49 -12.28
CA ASP A 187 7.28 -24.28 -12.62
C ASP A 187 6.35 -23.07 -12.74
N LYS A 188 5.17 -23.24 -13.37
CA LYS A 188 4.16 -22.19 -13.46
C LYS A 188 3.65 -21.75 -12.09
N ALA A 189 3.47 -22.70 -11.17
CA ALA A 189 3.08 -22.38 -9.80
C ALA A 189 4.18 -21.64 -9.04
N LEU A 190 5.46 -22.00 -9.25
CA LEU A 190 6.59 -21.29 -8.67
C LEU A 190 6.69 -19.86 -9.20
N TYR A 191 6.53 -19.65 -10.51
CA TYR A 191 6.47 -18.30 -11.09
C TYR A 191 5.25 -17.51 -10.58
N ALA A 192 4.09 -18.14 -10.44
CA ALA A 192 2.93 -17.50 -9.81
C ALA A 192 3.22 -17.11 -8.34
N GLY A 193 3.96 -17.91 -7.61
CA GLY A 193 4.47 -17.59 -6.27
C GLY A 193 5.37 -16.35 -6.28
N ILE A 194 6.26 -16.20 -7.26
CA ILE A 194 7.08 -15.00 -7.46
C ILE A 194 6.19 -13.79 -7.71
N VAL A 195 5.16 -13.92 -8.56
CA VAL A 195 4.19 -12.84 -8.81
C VAL A 195 3.53 -12.38 -7.52
N VAL A 196 3.04 -13.30 -6.69
CA VAL A 196 2.39 -12.98 -5.41
C VAL A 196 3.34 -12.25 -4.46
N ILE A 197 4.58 -12.72 -4.33
CA ILE A 197 5.59 -12.09 -3.45
C ILE A 197 5.87 -10.66 -3.92
N ILE A 198 6.15 -10.46 -5.21
CA ILE A 198 6.48 -9.13 -5.75
C ILE A 198 5.29 -8.20 -5.65
N THR A 199 4.08 -8.68 -6.02
CA THR A 199 2.84 -7.88 -5.89
C THR A 199 2.65 -7.42 -4.45
N SER A 200 2.79 -8.30 -3.46
CA SER A 200 2.64 -7.96 -2.05
C SER A 200 3.64 -6.90 -1.58
N VAL A 201 4.92 -7.07 -1.92
CA VAL A 201 5.98 -6.13 -1.51
C VAL A 201 5.83 -4.78 -2.21
N VAL A 202 5.61 -4.77 -3.52
CA VAL A 202 5.46 -3.53 -4.29
C VAL A 202 4.18 -2.80 -3.90
N LEU A 203 3.09 -3.52 -3.66
CA LEU A 203 1.83 -2.93 -3.19
C LEU A 203 2.02 -2.21 -1.85
N ASP A 204 2.71 -2.83 -0.88
CA ASP A 204 3.00 -2.18 0.40
C ASP A 204 3.87 -0.93 0.21
N VAL A 205 4.87 -0.97 -0.67
CA VAL A 205 5.68 0.21 -1.02
C VAL A 205 4.83 1.31 -1.65
N VAL A 206 3.91 0.97 -2.55
CA VAL A 206 3.02 1.94 -3.20
C VAL A 206 2.02 2.53 -2.21
N LEU A 207 1.45 1.73 -1.31
CA LEU A 207 0.44 2.19 -0.35
C LEU A 207 1.03 3.01 0.78
N TYR A 208 2.07 2.50 1.40
CA TYR A 208 2.64 3.08 2.62
C TYR A 208 3.88 3.93 2.36
N GLY A 209 4.46 3.84 1.15
CA GLY A 209 5.71 4.51 0.79
C GLY A 209 6.93 3.80 1.38
N ARG A 210 8.10 4.37 1.09
CA ARG A 210 9.34 4.08 1.81
C ARG A 210 9.55 5.06 2.97
N ASP A 211 8.50 5.79 3.35
CA ASP A 211 8.56 6.78 4.43
C ASP A 211 8.68 6.06 5.78
N GLU A 212 9.81 5.42 5.97
CA GLU A 212 10.28 5.06 7.29
C GLU A 212 10.67 6.36 7.98
N ALA A 213 9.83 6.83 8.87
CA ALA A 213 10.21 7.87 9.79
C ALA A 213 11.27 7.31 10.76
N LYS A 214 12.22 8.14 11.14
CA LYS A 214 13.22 7.81 12.16
C LYS A 214 12.87 8.52 13.46
N LEU A 215 12.93 7.78 14.54
CA LEU A 215 12.93 8.31 15.89
C LEU A 215 14.39 8.29 16.35
N ILE A 216 14.89 9.44 16.77
CA ILE A 216 16.28 9.62 17.12
C ILE A 216 16.36 10.11 18.57
N TYR A 217 17.20 9.47 19.34
CA TYR A 217 17.62 9.93 20.65
C TYR A 217 19.10 10.31 20.60
N ILE A 218 19.42 11.51 21.08
CA ILE A 218 20.80 12.01 21.12
C ILE A 218 21.14 12.35 22.57
N ILE A 219 22.21 11.76 23.08
CA ILE A 219 22.75 12.00 24.41
C ILE A 219 24.08 12.69 24.23
N SER A 220 24.15 13.97 24.61
CA SER A 220 25.32 14.83 24.43
C SER A 220 25.40 15.86 25.55
N ASP A 221 26.59 16.31 25.85
CA ASP A 221 26.81 17.43 26.75
C ASP A 221 26.57 18.80 26.06
N HIS A 222 26.41 18.78 24.71
CA HIS A 222 26.07 19.94 23.86
C HIS A 222 24.62 19.93 23.33
N ALA A 223 23.68 19.33 24.10
CA ALA A 223 22.31 19.10 23.68
C ALA A 223 21.60 20.36 23.17
N GLU A 224 21.80 21.50 23.81
CA GLU A 224 21.15 22.77 23.42
C GLU A 224 21.60 23.27 22.03
N LYS A 225 22.91 23.17 21.71
CA LYS A 225 23.45 23.57 20.42
C LYS A 225 22.95 22.67 19.30
N ILE A 226 23.00 21.36 19.53
CA ILE A 226 22.50 20.36 18.58
C ILE A 226 21.02 20.60 18.32
N ALA A 227 20.21 20.77 19.36
CA ALA A 227 18.78 21.01 19.20
C ALA A 227 18.48 22.31 18.44
N GLY A 228 19.21 23.40 18.71
CA GLY A 228 19.10 24.68 18.00
C GLY A 228 19.30 24.48 16.49
N ARG A 229 20.40 23.82 16.10
CA ARG A 229 20.71 23.58 14.69
C ARG A 229 19.69 22.63 14.04
N LEU A 230 19.21 21.59 14.73
CA LEU A 230 18.17 20.69 14.20
C LEU A 230 16.86 21.44 13.93
N LEU A 231 16.48 22.40 14.81
CA LEU A 231 15.31 23.24 14.63
C LEU A 231 15.48 24.23 13.47
N GLU A 232 16.63 24.92 13.40
CA GLU A 232 16.87 26.01 12.42
C GLU A 232 17.18 25.47 11.01
N GLU A 233 18.02 24.42 10.90
CA GLU A 233 18.50 23.94 9.61
C GLU A 233 17.59 22.87 8.99
N LEU A 234 16.88 22.08 9.81
CA LEU A 234 16.08 20.95 9.33
C LEU A 234 14.57 21.12 9.52
N ASP A 235 14.14 22.17 10.22
CA ASP A 235 12.71 22.45 10.53
C ASP A 235 12.01 21.23 11.15
N ILE A 236 12.66 20.59 12.13
CA ILE A 236 12.14 19.41 12.83
C ILE A 236 11.87 19.72 14.29
N GLY A 237 10.74 19.21 14.82
CA GLY A 237 10.42 19.33 16.23
C GLY A 237 11.38 18.53 17.11
N VAL A 238 11.87 19.17 18.17
CA VAL A 238 12.78 18.59 19.15
C VAL A 238 12.15 18.63 20.54
N THR A 239 12.30 17.53 21.29
CA THR A 239 11.83 17.41 22.66
C THR A 239 12.97 16.99 23.56
N TYR A 240 13.17 17.68 24.69
CA TYR A 240 14.11 17.24 25.71
C TYR A 240 13.44 16.22 26.63
N VAL A 241 14.10 15.06 26.78
CA VAL A 241 13.74 14.06 27.78
C VAL A 241 14.79 14.13 28.89
N GLN A 242 14.36 14.49 30.08
CA GLN A 242 15.25 14.58 31.24
C GLN A 242 15.61 13.19 31.74
N GLY A 243 16.89 12.98 32.02
CA GLY A 243 17.42 11.72 32.53
C GLY A 243 18.67 11.97 33.39
N SER A 244 19.14 10.92 34.03
CA SER A 244 20.41 10.97 34.77
C SER A 244 21.33 9.83 34.31
N GLY A 245 22.62 10.11 34.18
CA GLY A 245 23.61 9.10 33.90
C GLY A 245 23.78 8.15 35.10
N ALA A 246 23.47 6.87 34.93
CA ALA A 246 23.53 5.88 36.02
C ALA A 246 24.94 5.77 36.65
N TYR A 247 25.99 5.95 35.85
CA TYR A 247 27.36 5.90 36.31
C TYR A 247 27.84 7.21 36.95
N SER A 248 27.50 8.36 36.33
CA SER A 248 28.00 9.67 36.73
C SER A 248 27.10 10.39 37.75
N GLY A 249 25.85 9.98 37.89
CA GLY A 249 24.81 10.69 38.66
C GLY A 249 24.42 12.05 38.10
N LYS A 250 25.00 12.50 37.00
CA LYS A 250 24.74 13.82 36.41
C LYS A 250 23.41 13.82 35.64
N GLU A 251 22.68 14.91 35.79
CA GLU A 251 21.50 15.17 34.94
C GLU A 251 21.93 15.36 33.49
N LYS A 252 21.15 14.80 32.57
CA LYS A 252 21.32 14.92 31.11
C LYS A 252 20.01 15.21 30.42
N SER A 253 20.06 16.13 29.45
CA SER A 253 18.95 16.40 28.54
C SER A 253 19.15 15.57 27.27
N VAL A 254 18.36 14.51 27.14
CA VAL A 254 18.37 13.67 25.94
C VAL A 254 17.47 14.32 24.89
N ILE A 255 18.00 14.59 23.72
CA ILE A 255 17.22 15.07 22.58
C ILE A 255 16.42 13.89 22.02
N MET A 256 15.10 14.06 21.92
CA MET A 256 14.21 13.16 21.19
C MET A 256 13.62 13.93 20.01
N CYS A 257 13.82 13.45 18.81
CA CYS A 257 13.23 14.02 17.60
C CYS A 257 12.79 12.93 16.62
N THR A 258 11.82 13.28 15.79
CA THR A 258 11.33 12.42 14.72
C THR A 258 11.52 13.12 13.39
N MET A 259 11.93 12.38 12.38
CA MET A 259 12.16 12.94 11.05
C MET A 259 11.94 11.90 9.95
N LYS A 260 11.80 12.37 8.72
CA LYS A 260 11.79 11.49 7.56
C LYS A 260 13.19 10.88 7.34
N LYS A 261 13.26 9.64 6.87
CA LYS A 261 14.51 8.91 6.63
C LYS A 261 15.52 9.67 5.77
N ASN A 262 15.05 10.44 4.79
CA ASN A 262 15.91 11.22 3.89
C ASN A 262 16.62 12.42 4.57
N ILE A 263 16.12 12.86 5.72
CA ILE A 263 16.69 13.96 6.51
C ILE A 263 17.69 13.43 7.54
N SER A 264 17.55 12.18 7.98
CA SER A 264 18.40 11.55 9.02
C SER A 264 19.91 11.71 8.78
N PRO A 265 20.45 11.55 7.54
CA PRO A 265 21.89 11.74 7.33
C PRO A 265 22.40 13.16 7.66
N LYS A 266 21.59 14.20 7.37
CA LYS A 266 21.95 15.57 7.73
C LYS A 266 21.90 15.81 9.25
N ALA A 267 20.94 15.19 9.93
CA ALA A 267 20.89 15.25 11.39
C ALA A 267 22.11 14.56 12.02
N GLU A 268 22.55 13.43 11.47
CA GLU A 268 23.77 12.74 11.91
C GLU A 268 25.02 13.61 11.71
N GLU A 269 25.10 14.35 10.60
CA GLU A 269 26.17 15.28 10.30
C GLU A 269 26.23 16.42 11.33
N ILE A 270 25.08 17.07 11.62
CA ILE A 270 24.99 18.13 12.63
C ILE A 270 25.44 17.62 14.01
N VAL A 271 24.98 16.44 14.42
CA VAL A 271 25.38 15.86 15.70
C VAL A 271 26.89 15.63 15.76
N LYS A 272 27.48 15.07 14.70
CA LYS A 272 28.91 14.78 14.61
C LYS A 272 29.78 16.04 14.62
N GLU A 273 29.30 17.13 14.00
CA GLU A 273 29.99 18.42 13.98
C GLU A 273 30.01 19.09 15.36
N GLU A 274 28.86 19.06 16.08
CA GLU A 274 28.75 19.72 17.38
C GLU A 274 29.34 18.92 18.54
N ASP A 275 29.22 17.58 18.48
CA ASP A 275 29.76 16.68 19.49
C ASP A 275 30.13 15.32 18.88
N PRO A 276 31.39 15.12 18.48
CA PRO A 276 31.85 13.83 17.95
C PRO A 276 31.76 12.67 18.94
N LEU A 277 31.57 12.94 20.23
CA LEU A 277 31.42 11.96 21.30
C LEU A 277 29.95 11.70 21.70
N ALA A 278 29.02 12.38 21.03
CA ALA A 278 27.59 12.19 21.28
C ALA A 278 27.18 10.74 21.04
N PHE A 279 26.31 10.22 21.91
CA PHE A 279 25.70 8.91 21.70
C PHE A 279 24.34 9.07 21.04
N MET A 280 24.20 8.53 19.84
CA MET A 280 23.01 8.67 19.02
C MET A 280 22.37 7.30 18.77
N ILE A 281 21.08 7.19 19.06
CA ILE A 281 20.25 6.01 18.79
C ILE A 281 19.29 6.34 17.67
N VAL A 282 19.36 5.65 16.56
CA VAL A 282 18.45 5.79 15.43
C VAL A 282 17.59 4.55 15.33
N THR A 283 16.27 4.71 15.47
CA THR A 283 15.32 3.61 15.33
C THR A 283 14.26 3.95 14.29
N SER A 284 13.66 2.93 13.68
CA SER A 284 12.57 3.15 12.72
C SER A 284 11.25 3.34 13.47
N ALA A 285 10.56 4.44 13.18
CA ALA A 285 9.18 4.64 13.61
C ALA A 285 8.25 4.16 12.49
N MET A 286 7.38 3.20 12.79
CA MET A 286 6.48 2.61 11.79
C MET A 286 5.41 3.60 11.34
N GLU A 287 4.87 4.39 12.27
CA GLU A 287 3.85 5.40 12.00
C GLU A 287 4.03 6.58 12.96
N ILE A 288 3.87 7.79 12.43
CA ILE A 288 3.83 9.01 13.21
C ILE A 288 2.55 9.75 12.85
N PHE A 289 1.78 10.12 13.86
CA PHE A 289 0.58 10.94 13.71
C PHE A 289 0.79 12.29 14.38
N GLY A 290 0.34 13.35 13.74
CA GLY A 290 0.41 14.72 14.26
C GLY A 290 0.72 15.73 13.18
N GLU A 291 0.96 16.98 13.60
CA GLU A 291 1.29 18.07 12.70
C GLU A 291 2.61 17.80 11.97
N GLY A 292 2.63 18.01 10.65
CA GLY A 292 3.77 17.67 9.80
C GLY A 292 3.86 16.20 9.35
N TYR A 293 3.02 15.32 9.90
CA TYR A 293 2.96 13.88 9.62
C TYR A 293 1.55 13.43 9.21
N LYS A 294 1.20 12.16 9.45
CA LYS A 294 -0.14 11.62 9.15
C LYS A 294 -1.19 12.25 10.07
N SER A 295 -2.33 12.65 9.49
CA SER A 295 -3.48 13.06 10.29
C SER A 295 -4.08 11.86 11.03
N TYR A 296 -4.51 12.05 12.29
CA TYR A 296 -5.29 11.05 13.04
C TYR A 296 -6.62 10.70 12.34
N PHE A 297 -7.10 11.59 11.48
CA PHE A 297 -8.36 11.46 10.74
C PHE A 297 -8.16 10.97 9.30
N SER A 298 -6.92 10.69 8.87
CA SER A 298 -6.70 10.05 7.57
C SER A 298 -7.38 8.68 7.57
N GLU A 299 -8.21 8.41 6.56
CA GLU A 299 -8.80 7.08 6.38
C GLU A 299 -7.68 6.02 6.46
N LYS A 300 -7.85 5.07 7.37
CA LYS A 300 -7.03 3.86 7.39
C LYS A 300 -7.42 3.06 6.15
N LEU A 301 -6.52 3.05 5.17
CA LEU A 301 -6.67 2.26 3.94
C LEU A 301 -6.85 0.78 4.23
#